data_ccbaad23792de3c09e89dcce1de9dbe5
#
_entry.id   ccbaad23792de3c09e89dcce1de9dbe5
#
_cell.length_a   1.000
_cell.length_b   1.000
_cell.length_c   1.000
_cell.angle_alpha   90.00
_cell.angle_beta   90.00
_cell.angle_gamma   90.00
#
_symmetry.space_group_name_H-M   'P 1'
#
loop_
_entity.id
_entity.type
_entity.pdbx_description
1 polymer ?
#
loop_
_entity_poly.entity_id
_entity_poly.type
_entity_poly.pdbx_seq_one_letter_code
_entity_poly.pdbx_strand_id
1 'polypeptide(L)'
;MIEHIKELYFDEPIPYKELLIYPITMKDYLEFHWLVNCLLIDKNSVPDVNVISMSYLRFLYYQSVVKEEPYVYMVKLLLCMVLHLDFSEEMSFYINEKDKAFFKIKDIEYSADDFDEIVKIIFEQNCIQAIDNTISKEVRDALEKAEEYKMRQNKQKMCSLEEQMICVLISTPLKMEDIYKLSIRKFEKILQRVDAKLHYQIYLSASMSGMVKFENENAIQHWMNDLSNKDKYADVKVDMDTMRNKIESVNK
;
A
#
# COMPACT_ATOMS: atom_id res chain seq x y z
N MET A 1 5.28 14.16 9.77
CA MET A 1 5.15 15.01 8.56
C MET A 1 5.43 14.09 7.39
N ILE A 2 4.60 14.04 6.36
CA ILE A 2 4.86 13.18 5.20
C ILE A 2 6.10 13.72 4.51
N GLU A 3 7.12 12.88 4.41
CA GLU A 3 8.31 13.15 3.63
C GLU A 3 7.92 13.21 2.14
N HIS A 4 8.54 14.04 1.32
CA HIS A 4 8.25 14.16 -0.12
C HIS A 4 6.83 14.60 -0.50
N ILE A 5 6.20 15.44 0.32
CA ILE A 5 4.80 15.88 0.10
C ILE A 5 4.60 16.56 -1.27
N LYS A 6 5.57 17.36 -1.71
CA LYS A 6 5.52 18.08 -2.99
C LYS A 6 5.51 17.10 -4.16
N GLU A 7 6.46 16.18 -4.16
CA GLU A 7 6.62 15.15 -5.19
C GLU A 7 5.35 14.28 -5.30
N LEU A 8 4.79 13.91 -4.15
CA LEU A 8 3.55 13.14 -4.08
C LEU A 8 2.33 13.91 -4.61
N TYR A 9 2.26 15.25 -4.42
CA TYR A 9 1.13 16.05 -4.89
C TYR A 9 1.20 16.32 -6.40
N PHE A 10 2.40 16.46 -6.94
CA PHE A 10 2.59 16.84 -8.35
C PHE A 10 2.99 15.67 -9.24
N ASP A 11 3.02 14.42 -8.71
CA ASP A 11 3.51 13.22 -9.40
C ASP A 11 4.94 13.38 -9.90
N GLU A 12 5.76 14.15 -9.16
CA GLU A 12 7.18 14.29 -9.45
C GLU A 12 7.93 13.04 -8.96
N PRO A 13 9.03 12.66 -9.65
CA PRO A 13 9.88 11.58 -9.15
C PRO A 13 10.49 11.93 -7.80
N ILE A 14 10.56 10.96 -6.90
CA ILE A 14 11.20 11.13 -5.59
C ILE A 14 12.68 10.77 -5.71
N PRO A 15 13.61 11.69 -5.37
CA PRO A 15 15.03 11.40 -5.38
C PRO A 15 15.42 10.54 -4.16
N TYR A 16 16.20 9.49 -4.40
CA TYR A 16 16.84 8.70 -3.36
C TYR A 16 18.29 8.40 -3.76
N LYS A 17 19.25 9.02 -3.09
CA LYS A 17 20.66 9.01 -3.51
C LYS A 17 20.78 9.45 -4.99
N GLU A 18 21.38 8.61 -5.83
CA GLU A 18 21.52 8.86 -7.28
C GLU A 18 20.33 8.37 -8.12
N LEU A 19 19.30 7.83 -7.46
CA LEU A 19 18.11 7.28 -8.13
C LEU A 19 16.98 8.32 -8.14
N LEU A 20 16.17 8.25 -9.19
CA LEU A 20 14.87 8.93 -9.27
C LEU A 20 13.78 7.86 -9.36
N ILE A 21 12.90 7.82 -8.35
CA ILE A 21 11.81 6.84 -8.27
C ILE A 21 10.55 7.50 -8.83
N TYR A 22 10.03 6.97 -9.93
CA TYR A 22 8.88 7.51 -10.65
C TYR A 22 7.57 6.88 -10.16
N PRO A 23 6.50 7.66 -10.02
CA PRO A 23 5.17 7.14 -9.76
C PRO A 23 4.67 6.33 -10.97
N ILE A 24 3.98 5.23 -10.71
CA ILE A 24 3.42 4.37 -11.75
C ILE A 24 2.10 4.94 -12.26
N THR A 25 1.88 4.86 -13.58
CA THR A 25 0.65 5.30 -14.21
C THR A 25 -0.41 4.20 -14.24
N MET A 26 -1.69 4.58 -14.40
CA MET A 26 -2.79 3.62 -14.54
C MET A 26 -2.64 2.72 -15.77
N LYS A 27 -1.89 3.15 -16.78
CA LYS A 27 -1.58 2.33 -17.96
C LYS A 27 -0.80 1.07 -17.58
N ASP A 28 0.11 1.19 -16.62
CA ASP A 28 1.03 0.14 -16.21
C ASP A 28 0.56 -0.57 -14.91
N TYR A 29 -0.67 -0.24 -14.44
CA TYR A 29 -1.22 -0.72 -13.17
C TYR A 29 -1.18 -2.24 -13.01
N LEU A 30 -1.62 -2.98 -14.03
CA LEU A 30 -1.74 -4.45 -13.93
C LEU A 30 -0.37 -5.12 -13.80
N GLU A 31 0.61 -4.67 -14.57
CA GLU A 31 1.97 -5.18 -14.49
C GLU A 31 2.62 -4.81 -13.15
N PHE A 32 2.49 -3.56 -12.74
CA PHE A 32 2.96 -3.11 -11.43
C PHE A 32 2.32 -3.91 -10.30
N HIS A 33 0.99 -4.07 -10.31
CA HIS A 33 0.27 -4.79 -9.28
C HIS A 33 0.72 -6.25 -9.16
N TRP A 34 1.02 -6.90 -10.29
CA TRP A 34 1.58 -8.24 -10.28
C TRP A 34 2.99 -8.26 -9.68
N LEU A 35 3.85 -7.31 -10.07
CA LEU A 35 5.23 -7.25 -9.60
C LEU A 35 5.33 -6.89 -8.11
N VAL A 36 4.55 -5.93 -7.64
CA VAL A 36 4.62 -5.45 -6.24
C VAL A 36 4.23 -6.51 -5.23
N ASN A 37 3.50 -7.55 -5.63
CA ASN A 37 3.12 -8.65 -4.74
C ASN A 37 4.34 -9.37 -4.14
N CYS A 38 5.51 -9.37 -4.80
CA CYS A 38 6.73 -9.92 -4.21
C CYS A 38 7.20 -9.13 -2.97
N LEU A 39 6.78 -7.86 -2.83
CA LEU A 39 7.09 -7.01 -1.69
C LEU A 39 6.03 -7.10 -0.57
N LEU A 40 4.93 -7.82 -0.79
CA LEU A 40 3.84 -8.02 0.15
C LEU A 40 3.85 -9.42 0.79
N ILE A 41 5.01 -10.08 0.82
CA ILE A 41 5.14 -11.40 1.43
C ILE A 41 5.42 -11.23 2.92
N ASP A 42 4.58 -11.83 3.76
CA ASP A 42 4.80 -11.81 5.21
C ASP A 42 5.98 -12.73 5.59
N LYS A 43 7.12 -12.11 5.86
CA LYS A 43 8.32 -12.80 6.33
C LYS A 43 8.08 -13.54 7.65
N ASN A 44 7.24 -12.99 8.53
CA ASN A 44 6.94 -13.56 9.84
C ASN A 44 5.94 -14.74 9.77
N SER A 45 5.42 -15.04 8.57
CA SER A 45 4.61 -16.25 8.36
C SER A 45 5.42 -17.55 8.44
N VAL A 46 6.74 -17.46 8.30
CA VAL A 46 7.65 -18.60 8.43
C VAL A 46 8.13 -18.67 9.89
N PRO A 47 7.81 -19.74 10.65
CA PRO A 47 8.17 -19.86 12.06
C PRO A 47 9.65 -20.29 12.22
N ASP A 48 10.57 -19.55 11.64
CA ASP A 48 12.02 -19.75 11.73
C ASP A 48 12.68 -18.44 12.15
N VAL A 49 13.34 -18.48 13.30
CA VAL A 49 14.02 -17.31 13.89
C VAL A 49 15.08 -16.73 12.94
N ASN A 50 15.75 -17.59 12.18
CA ASN A 50 16.75 -17.13 11.19
C ASN A 50 16.08 -16.33 10.07
N VAL A 51 14.93 -16.78 9.58
CA VAL A 51 14.17 -16.07 8.54
C VAL A 51 13.61 -14.76 9.08
N ILE A 52 13.07 -14.75 10.30
CA ILE A 52 12.53 -13.55 10.93
C ILE A 52 13.62 -12.48 11.12
N SER A 53 14.85 -12.89 11.47
CA SER A 53 15.97 -11.97 11.68
C SER A 53 16.62 -11.43 10.39
N MET A 54 16.35 -12.03 9.23
CA MET A 54 16.91 -11.55 7.95
C MET A 54 16.35 -10.18 7.57
N SER A 55 17.14 -9.36 6.84
CA SER A 55 16.59 -8.21 6.11
C SER A 55 15.59 -8.69 5.05
N TYR A 56 14.69 -7.81 4.60
CA TYR A 56 13.67 -8.20 3.63
C TYR A 56 14.30 -8.60 2.28
N LEU A 57 15.31 -7.86 1.83
CA LEU A 57 16.06 -8.20 0.61
C LEU A 57 16.73 -9.59 0.73
N ARG A 58 17.32 -9.90 1.90
CA ARG A 58 17.93 -11.22 2.14
C ARG A 58 16.90 -12.34 2.11
N PHE A 59 15.72 -12.09 2.67
CA PHE A 59 14.61 -13.03 2.64
C PHE A 59 14.14 -13.32 1.21
N LEU A 60 13.94 -12.29 0.37
CA LEU A 60 13.57 -12.48 -1.03
C LEU A 60 14.61 -13.29 -1.81
N TYR A 61 15.89 -13.01 -1.54
CA TYR A 61 16.98 -13.79 -2.14
C TYR A 61 16.97 -15.26 -1.68
N TYR A 62 16.75 -15.50 -0.37
CA TYR A 62 16.63 -16.84 0.18
C TYR A 62 15.46 -17.60 -0.46
N GLN A 63 14.31 -17.00 -0.58
CA GLN A 63 13.15 -17.62 -1.23
C GLN A 63 13.44 -17.95 -2.71
N SER A 64 14.15 -17.07 -3.41
CA SER A 64 14.48 -17.30 -4.82
C SER A 64 15.49 -18.43 -5.02
N VAL A 65 16.46 -18.58 -4.12
CA VAL A 65 17.51 -19.61 -4.26
C VAL A 65 17.07 -20.97 -3.68
N VAL A 66 16.39 -20.96 -2.52
CA VAL A 66 16.06 -22.20 -1.79
C VAL A 66 14.67 -22.75 -2.17
N LYS A 67 13.72 -21.85 -2.50
CA LYS A 67 12.34 -22.22 -2.86
C LYS A 67 12.07 -22.14 -4.36
N GLU A 68 13.06 -21.72 -5.15
CA GLU A 68 12.95 -21.55 -6.60
C GLU A 68 11.85 -20.55 -7.01
N GLU A 69 11.52 -19.61 -6.12
CA GLU A 69 10.52 -18.59 -6.39
C GLU A 69 11.10 -17.42 -7.22
N PRO A 70 10.37 -16.80 -8.13
CA PRO A 70 10.91 -15.78 -9.05
C PRO A 70 11.06 -14.38 -8.41
N TYR A 71 11.14 -14.26 -7.08
CA TYR A 71 11.05 -12.95 -6.40
C TYR A 71 12.18 -11.99 -6.75
N VAL A 72 13.43 -12.45 -6.83
CA VAL A 72 14.55 -11.58 -7.24
C VAL A 72 14.35 -11.06 -8.67
N TYR A 73 13.81 -11.90 -9.55
CA TYR A 73 13.48 -11.48 -10.91
C TYR A 73 12.33 -10.46 -10.94
N MET A 74 11.28 -10.68 -10.16
CA MET A 74 10.17 -9.74 -10.02
C MET A 74 10.63 -8.40 -9.45
N VAL A 75 11.50 -8.41 -8.43
CA VAL A 75 12.11 -7.18 -7.87
C VAL A 75 12.93 -6.45 -8.93
N LYS A 76 13.70 -7.17 -9.75
CA LYS A 76 14.47 -6.55 -10.84
C LYS A 76 13.53 -5.84 -11.84
N LEU A 77 12.47 -6.50 -12.28
CA LEU A 77 11.47 -5.90 -13.18
C LEU A 77 10.79 -4.69 -12.55
N LEU A 78 10.40 -4.80 -11.28
CA LEU A 78 9.80 -3.69 -10.54
C LEU A 78 10.73 -2.48 -10.45
N LEU A 79 11.99 -2.69 -10.09
CA LEU A 79 12.99 -1.61 -10.05
C LEU A 79 13.22 -1.01 -11.43
N CYS A 80 13.31 -1.80 -12.50
CA CYS A 80 13.40 -1.27 -13.86
C CYS A 80 12.20 -0.38 -14.19
N MET A 81 10.98 -0.80 -13.82
CA MET A 81 9.76 -0.03 -14.06
C MET A 81 9.77 1.31 -13.30
N VAL A 82 10.02 1.31 -12.00
CA VAL A 82 9.95 2.52 -11.15
C VAL A 82 11.12 3.46 -11.33
N LEU A 83 12.27 2.98 -11.81
CA LEU A 83 13.47 3.77 -12.08
C LEU A 83 13.62 4.16 -13.56
N HIS A 84 12.70 3.73 -14.41
CA HIS A 84 12.75 3.90 -15.87
C HIS A 84 14.07 3.40 -16.48
N LEU A 85 14.54 2.24 -16.00
CA LEU A 85 15.75 1.58 -16.50
C LEU A 85 15.39 0.52 -17.54
N ASP A 86 16.25 0.37 -18.56
CA ASP A 86 16.15 -0.76 -19.46
C ASP A 86 16.48 -2.06 -18.74
N PHE A 87 15.75 -3.13 -19.04
CA PHE A 87 16.00 -4.46 -18.45
C PHE A 87 17.40 -5.00 -18.74
N SER A 88 18.02 -4.53 -19.82
CA SER A 88 19.41 -4.82 -20.19
C SER A 88 20.45 -4.16 -19.28
N GLU A 89 20.05 -3.17 -18.47
CA GLU A 89 20.98 -2.55 -17.54
C GLU A 89 21.48 -3.55 -16.50
N GLU A 90 22.76 -3.45 -16.16
CA GLU A 90 23.41 -4.34 -15.20
C GLU A 90 22.84 -4.11 -13.80
N MET A 91 21.92 -4.99 -13.41
CA MET A 91 21.40 -5.06 -12.05
C MET A 91 21.67 -6.46 -11.50
N SER A 92 22.40 -6.51 -10.40
CA SER A 92 22.75 -7.76 -9.74
C SER A 92 22.37 -7.73 -8.26
N PHE A 93 21.98 -8.90 -7.75
CA PHE A 93 21.68 -9.12 -6.34
C PHE A 93 22.67 -10.14 -5.80
N TYR A 94 23.26 -9.89 -4.65
CA TYR A 94 24.24 -10.77 -4.06
C TYR A 94 24.26 -10.69 -2.52
N ILE A 95 24.93 -11.65 -1.93
CA ILE A 95 25.14 -11.74 -0.50
C ILE A 95 26.63 -11.71 -0.24
N ASN A 96 27.05 -10.90 0.71
CA ASN A 96 28.46 -10.84 1.09
C ASN A 96 28.84 -11.96 2.07
N GLU A 97 30.13 -12.06 2.42
CA GLU A 97 30.68 -13.05 3.36
C GLU A 97 30.08 -12.95 4.79
N LYS A 98 29.49 -11.79 5.14
CA LYS A 98 28.83 -11.55 6.43
C LYS A 98 27.31 -11.82 6.37
N ASP A 99 26.84 -12.53 5.37
CA ASP A 99 25.44 -12.89 5.12
C ASP A 99 24.49 -11.67 4.97
N LYS A 100 25.01 -10.52 4.55
CA LYS A 100 24.21 -9.33 4.24
C LYS A 100 23.90 -9.27 2.76
N ALA A 101 22.63 -8.96 2.43
CA ALA A 101 22.17 -8.81 1.06
C ALA A 101 22.41 -7.37 0.56
N PHE A 102 22.80 -7.28 -0.70
CA PHE A 102 23.01 -6.04 -1.44
C PHE A 102 22.43 -6.19 -2.85
N PHE A 103 22.13 -5.05 -3.45
CA PHE A 103 21.89 -5.00 -4.88
C PHE A 103 22.73 -3.89 -5.50
N LYS A 104 23.08 -4.08 -6.76
CA LYS A 104 23.92 -3.16 -7.52
C LYS A 104 23.17 -2.74 -8.77
N ILE A 105 23.16 -1.45 -9.04
CA ILE A 105 22.66 -0.88 -10.28
C ILE A 105 23.84 -0.18 -10.94
N LYS A 106 24.23 -0.65 -12.13
CA LYS A 106 25.48 -0.20 -12.79
C LYS A 106 26.66 -0.43 -11.84
N ASP A 107 27.36 0.64 -11.46
CA ASP A 107 28.52 0.60 -10.56
C ASP A 107 28.19 0.97 -9.11
N ILE A 108 26.94 1.32 -8.79
CA ILE A 108 26.55 1.79 -7.47
C ILE A 108 25.91 0.64 -6.69
N GLU A 109 26.43 0.45 -5.48
CA GLU A 109 25.96 -0.58 -4.55
C GLU A 109 24.97 0.01 -3.54
N TYR A 110 23.89 -0.72 -3.28
CA TYR A 110 22.84 -0.38 -2.34
C TYR A 110 22.69 -1.49 -1.30
N SER A 111 22.56 -1.10 -0.05
CA SER A 111 22.35 -2.01 1.07
C SER A 111 20.89 -2.51 1.16
N ALA A 112 20.65 -3.44 2.07
CA ALA A 112 19.29 -3.86 2.40
C ALA A 112 18.44 -2.72 3.00
N ASP A 113 19.06 -1.83 3.79
CA ASP A 113 18.36 -0.67 4.35
C ASP A 113 17.98 0.32 3.24
N ASP A 114 18.83 0.49 2.22
CA ASP A 114 18.50 1.29 1.05
C ASP A 114 17.31 0.68 0.28
N PHE A 115 17.28 -0.66 0.19
CA PHE A 115 16.16 -1.35 -0.44
C PHE A 115 14.85 -1.09 0.31
N ASP A 116 14.86 -1.17 1.64
CA ASP A 116 13.67 -0.93 2.45
C ASP A 116 13.15 0.50 2.31
N GLU A 117 14.03 1.52 2.22
CA GLU A 117 13.63 2.90 1.95
C GLU A 117 13.07 3.10 0.54
N ILE A 118 13.66 2.46 -0.47
CA ILE A 118 13.12 2.48 -1.84
C ILE A 118 11.72 1.85 -1.88
N VAL A 119 11.53 0.71 -1.23
CA VAL A 119 10.23 0.04 -1.13
C VAL A 119 9.19 0.94 -0.45
N LYS A 120 9.57 1.63 0.61
CA LYS A 120 8.69 2.59 1.30
C LYS A 120 8.24 3.72 0.37
N ILE A 121 9.17 4.29 -0.41
CA ILE A 121 8.85 5.33 -1.40
C ILE A 121 7.88 4.78 -2.46
N ILE A 122 8.15 3.58 -3.01
CA ILE A 122 7.27 2.92 -3.99
C ILE A 122 5.86 2.75 -3.42
N PHE A 123 5.74 2.32 -2.16
CA PHE A 123 4.45 2.12 -1.51
C PHE A 123 3.70 3.44 -1.30
N GLU A 124 4.39 4.50 -0.85
CA GLU A 124 3.79 5.82 -0.68
C GLU A 124 3.31 6.43 -2.00
N GLN A 125 4.12 6.34 -3.07
CA GLN A 125 3.77 6.88 -4.39
C GLN A 125 2.57 6.16 -5.03
N ASN A 126 2.35 4.88 -4.70
CA ASN A 126 1.35 4.04 -5.36
C ASN A 126 0.22 3.60 -4.42
N CYS A 127 0.08 4.22 -3.24
CA CYS A 127 -0.96 3.92 -2.25
C CYS A 127 -0.99 2.44 -1.82
N ILE A 128 0.16 1.76 -1.81
CA ILE A 128 0.27 0.38 -1.35
C ILE A 128 0.37 0.37 0.18
N GLN A 129 -0.42 -0.47 0.81
CA GLN A 129 -0.37 -0.66 2.25
C GLN A 129 0.69 -1.71 2.60
N ALA A 130 1.73 -1.31 3.32
CA ALA A 130 2.75 -2.23 3.83
C ALA A 130 2.13 -3.23 4.83
N ILE A 131 2.71 -4.42 4.90
CA ILE A 131 2.33 -5.39 5.93
C ILE A 131 2.80 -4.87 7.30
N ASP A 132 1.87 -4.73 8.23
CA ASP A 132 2.20 -4.35 9.60
C ASP A 132 2.71 -5.57 10.38
N ASN A 133 4.02 -5.67 10.50
CA ASN A 133 4.69 -6.75 11.22
C ASN A 133 4.61 -6.62 12.75
N THR A 134 4.03 -5.53 13.29
CA THR A 134 3.81 -5.38 14.73
C THR A 134 2.60 -6.17 15.23
N ILE A 135 1.74 -6.59 14.33
CA ILE A 135 0.53 -7.36 14.62
C ILE A 135 0.79 -8.83 14.31
N SER A 136 0.38 -9.72 15.23
CA SER A 136 0.54 -11.16 14.99
C SER A 136 -0.26 -11.61 13.77
N LYS A 137 0.24 -12.64 13.09
CA LYS A 137 -0.42 -13.19 11.90
C LYS A 137 -1.86 -13.64 12.22
N GLU A 138 -2.09 -14.28 13.36
CA GLU A 138 -3.40 -14.78 13.75
C GLU A 138 -4.43 -13.66 13.89
N VAL A 139 -4.02 -12.52 14.46
CA VAL A 139 -4.89 -11.34 14.60
C VAL A 139 -5.18 -10.73 13.23
N ARG A 140 -4.19 -10.64 12.37
CA ARG A 140 -4.36 -10.13 11.01
C ARG A 140 -5.30 -11.00 10.19
N ASP A 141 -5.08 -12.33 10.18
CA ASP A 141 -5.94 -13.31 9.49
C ASP A 141 -7.39 -13.28 10.04
N ALA A 142 -7.55 -13.06 11.34
CA ALA A 142 -8.88 -12.94 11.95
C ALA A 142 -9.60 -11.67 11.51
N LEU A 143 -8.90 -10.55 11.40
CA LEU A 143 -9.45 -9.28 10.94
C LEU A 143 -9.83 -9.34 9.46
N GLU A 144 -8.98 -9.91 8.63
CA GLU A 144 -9.26 -10.11 7.20
C GLU A 144 -10.50 -10.98 6.98
N LYS A 145 -10.61 -12.11 7.70
CA LYS A 145 -11.81 -12.97 7.66
C LYS A 145 -13.05 -12.23 8.14
N ALA A 146 -12.94 -11.37 9.16
CA ALA A 146 -14.07 -10.58 9.64
C ALA A 146 -14.54 -9.55 8.60
N GLU A 147 -13.60 -8.92 7.88
CA GLU A 147 -13.93 -8.02 6.78
C GLU A 147 -14.57 -8.76 5.60
N GLU A 148 -14.00 -9.88 5.18
CA GLU A 148 -14.59 -10.72 4.14
C GLU A 148 -16.02 -11.15 4.51
N TYR A 149 -16.24 -11.52 5.75
CA TYR A 149 -17.56 -11.90 6.23
C TYR A 149 -18.55 -10.74 6.15
N LYS A 150 -18.14 -9.53 6.57
CA LYS A 150 -18.95 -8.30 6.44
C LYS A 150 -19.28 -7.99 4.97
N MET A 151 -18.29 -8.10 4.07
CA MET A 151 -18.49 -7.89 2.63
C MET A 151 -19.48 -8.91 2.04
N ARG A 152 -19.36 -10.18 2.41
CA ARG A 152 -20.28 -11.26 1.97
C ARG A 152 -21.70 -11.04 2.48
N GLN A 153 -21.88 -10.61 3.74
CA GLN A 153 -23.20 -10.28 4.27
C GLN A 153 -23.87 -9.11 3.54
N ASN A 154 -23.09 -8.09 3.23
CA ASN A 154 -23.60 -6.91 2.53
C ASN A 154 -23.79 -7.17 1.02
N LYS A 155 -23.50 -8.37 0.50
CA LYS A 155 -23.51 -8.72 -0.94
C LYS A 155 -22.70 -7.74 -1.78
N GLN A 156 -21.76 -7.02 -1.18
CA GLN A 156 -20.88 -6.11 -1.89
C GLN A 156 -19.83 -6.91 -2.62
N LYS A 157 -19.86 -6.84 -3.94
CA LYS A 157 -18.81 -7.36 -4.80
C LYS A 157 -17.87 -6.20 -5.12
N MET A 158 -16.58 -6.38 -4.94
CA MET A 158 -15.63 -5.35 -5.35
C MET A 158 -15.77 -5.09 -6.85
N CYS A 159 -15.84 -3.82 -7.19
CA CYS A 159 -15.86 -3.33 -8.55
C CYS A 159 -14.53 -3.67 -9.23
N SER A 160 -14.56 -4.14 -10.46
CA SER A 160 -13.35 -4.39 -11.25
C SER A 160 -12.60 -3.08 -11.53
N LEU A 161 -11.31 -3.16 -11.85
CA LEU A 161 -10.52 -1.97 -12.21
C LEU A 161 -11.15 -1.22 -13.39
N GLU A 162 -11.64 -1.96 -14.39
CA GLU A 162 -12.31 -1.37 -15.55
C GLU A 162 -13.56 -0.58 -15.12
N GLU A 163 -14.39 -1.16 -14.27
CA GLU A 163 -15.58 -0.48 -13.74
C GLU A 163 -15.21 0.75 -12.90
N GLN A 164 -14.14 0.68 -12.11
CA GLN A 164 -13.63 1.84 -11.36
C GLN A 164 -13.18 2.96 -12.29
N MET A 165 -12.47 2.66 -13.38
CA MET A 165 -12.10 3.65 -14.40
C MET A 165 -13.33 4.26 -15.07
N ILE A 166 -14.34 3.45 -15.38
CA ILE A 166 -15.61 3.93 -15.93
C ILE A 166 -16.32 4.85 -14.92
N CYS A 167 -16.36 4.51 -13.64
CA CYS A 167 -16.93 5.37 -12.59
C CYS A 167 -16.26 6.74 -12.54
N VAL A 168 -14.93 6.78 -12.61
CA VAL A 168 -14.18 8.03 -12.68
C VAL A 168 -14.51 8.81 -13.96
N LEU A 169 -14.56 8.11 -15.11
CA LEU A 169 -14.87 8.71 -16.41
C LEU A 169 -16.24 9.41 -16.43
N ILE A 170 -17.29 8.75 -15.92
CA ILE A 170 -18.66 9.33 -15.91
C ILE A 170 -18.85 10.40 -14.84
N SER A 171 -17.99 10.45 -13.81
CA SER A 171 -18.10 11.36 -12.69
C SER A 171 -17.21 12.60 -12.80
N THR A 172 -16.32 12.62 -13.81
CA THR A 172 -15.35 13.71 -14.02
C THR A 172 -15.33 14.11 -15.51
N PRO A 173 -14.78 15.28 -15.87
CA PRO A 173 -14.62 15.66 -17.28
C PRO A 173 -13.41 15.01 -17.96
N LEU A 174 -12.75 14.04 -17.32
CA LEU A 174 -11.59 13.34 -17.88
C LEU A 174 -12.00 12.42 -19.02
N LYS A 175 -11.09 12.24 -19.98
CA LYS A 175 -11.20 11.20 -21.01
C LYS A 175 -10.44 9.95 -20.58
N MET A 176 -10.69 8.83 -21.23
CA MET A 176 -10.00 7.56 -20.90
C MET A 176 -8.48 7.69 -21.06
N GLU A 177 -8.02 8.41 -22.08
CA GLU A 177 -6.58 8.66 -22.27
C GLU A 177 -5.95 9.49 -21.14
N ASP A 178 -6.73 10.38 -20.51
CA ASP A 178 -6.26 11.15 -19.35
C ASP A 178 -6.18 10.24 -18.13
N ILE A 179 -7.16 9.33 -17.94
CA ILE A 179 -7.14 8.34 -16.84
C ILE A 179 -5.91 7.44 -16.93
N TYR A 180 -5.54 6.97 -18.12
CA TYR A 180 -4.34 6.14 -18.28
C TYR A 180 -3.03 6.84 -17.91
N LYS A 181 -2.99 8.17 -17.99
CA LYS A 181 -1.82 8.99 -17.63
C LYS A 181 -1.78 9.38 -16.16
N LEU A 182 -2.88 9.21 -15.43
CA LEU A 182 -2.86 9.46 -13.98
C LEU A 182 -1.91 8.49 -13.28
N SER A 183 -1.22 8.97 -12.26
CA SER A 183 -0.56 8.06 -11.32
C SER A 183 -1.62 7.21 -10.59
N ILE A 184 -1.24 6.03 -10.14
CA ILE A 184 -2.10 5.16 -9.31
C ILE A 184 -2.63 5.97 -8.12
N ARG A 185 -1.76 6.72 -7.45
CA ARG A 185 -2.13 7.56 -6.31
C ARG A 185 -3.21 8.60 -6.65
N LYS A 186 -3.07 9.32 -7.76
CA LYS A 186 -4.08 10.30 -8.17
C LYS A 186 -5.40 9.66 -8.54
N PHE A 187 -5.36 8.56 -9.26
CA PHE A 187 -6.55 7.80 -9.60
C PHE A 187 -7.31 7.36 -8.34
N GLU A 188 -6.62 6.75 -7.38
CA GLU A 188 -7.18 6.32 -6.10
C GLU A 188 -7.80 7.50 -5.32
N LYS A 189 -7.12 8.65 -5.29
CA LYS A 189 -7.64 9.85 -4.62
C LYS A 189 -8.87 10.42 -5.31
N ILE A 190 -8.92 10.40 -6.64
CA ILE A 190 -10.11 10.83 -7.40
C ILE A 190 -11.27 9.87 -7.11
N LEU A 191 -11.04 8.56 -7.20
CA LEU A 191 -12.06 7.54 -6.94
C LEU A 191 -12.66 7.69 -5.53
N GLN A 192 -11.81 7.82 -4.50
CA GLN A 192 -12.27 8.06 -3.12
C GLN A 192 -13.10 9.34 -2.99
N ARG A 193 -12.73 10.42 -3.69
CA ARG A 193 -13.49 11.68 -3.66
C ARG A 193 -14.81 11.61 -4.41
N VAL A 194 -14.85 10.90 -5.52
CA VAL A 194 -16.10 10.62 -6.25
C VAL A 194 -17.08 9.87 -5.35
N ASP A 195 -16.64 8.80 -4.71
CA ASP A 195 -17.44 8.00 -3.80
C ASP A 195 -17.94 8.83 -2.60
N ALA A 196 -17.05 9.54 -1.92
CA ALA A 196 -17.40 10.40 -0.78
C ALA A 196 -18.41 11.49 -1.16
N LYS A 197 -18.28 12.10 -2.34
CA LYS A 197 -19.21 13.11 -2.85
C LYS A 197 -20.60 12.52 -3.11
N LEU A 198 -20.68 11.37 -3.72
CA LEU A 198 -21.93 10.67 -3.98
C LEU A 198 -22.64 10.29 -2.67
N HIS A 199 -21.92 9.69 -1.72
CA HIS A 199 -22.47 9.37 -0.40
C HIS A 199 -22.97 10.62 0.33
N TYR A 200 -22.19 11.69 0.34
CA TYR A 200 -22.60 12.96 0.96
C TYR A 200 -23.89 13.49 0.36
N GLN A 201 -24.02 13.48 -0.98
CA GLN A 201 -25.23 13.96 -1.67
C GLN A 201 -26.45 13.10 -1.35
N ILE A 202 -26.30 11.77 -1.32
CA ILE A 202 -27.39 10.84 -1.00
C ILE A 202 -27.84 11.05 0.45
N TYR A 203 -26.93 11.09 1.40
CA TYR A 203 -27.27 11.28 2.82
C TYR A 203 -27.87 12.65 3.11
N LEU A 204 -27.34 13.71 2.48
CA LEU A 204 -27.91 15.05 2.61
C LEU A 204 -29.35 15.08 2.07
N SER A 205 -29.61 14.52 0.89
CA SER A 205 -30.94 14.44 0.30
C SER A 205 -31.91 13.63 1.18
N ALA A 206 -31.46 12.50 1.73
CA ALA A 206 -32.23 11.66 2.63
C ALA A 206 -32.61 12.44 3.93
N SER A 207 -31.65 13.16 4.50
CA SER A 207 -31.88 14.02 5.67
C SER A 207 -32.90 15.11 5.38
N MET A 208 -32.79 15.81 4.25
CA MET A 208 -33.69 16.90 3.86
C MET A 208 -35.10 16.40 3.51
N SER A 209 -35.27 15.15 3.12
CA SER A 209 -36.59 14.56 2.84
C SER A 209 -37.46 14.39 4.10
N GLY A 210 -36.86 14.43 5.28
CA GLY A 210 -37.51 14.16 6.55
C GLY A 210 -37.92 12.68 6.78
N MET A 211 -37.63 11.79 5.81
CA MET A 211 -37.98 10.36 5.90
C MET A 211 -36.97 9.55 6.73
N VAL A 212 -35.76 10.06 6.85
CA VAL A 212 -34.65 9.37 7.55
C VAL A 212 -34.15 10.28 8.68
N LYS A 213 -34.12 9.75 9.89
CA LYS A 213 -33.47 10.39 11.03
C LYS A 213 -32.15 9.68 11.29
N PHE A 214 -31.07 10.42 11.23
CA PHE A 214 -29.75 9.88 11.61
C PHE A 214 -29.61 9.97 13.15
N GLU A 215 -29.20 8.89 13.78
CA GLU A 215 -29.00 8.82 15.24
C GLU A 215 -27.88 9.76 15.72
N ASN A 216 -26.95 10.09 14.82
CA ASN A 216 -25.81 10.94 15.10
C ASN A 216 -25.79 12.12 14.12
N GLU A 217 -25.75 13.36 14.64
CA GLU A 217 -25.63 14.59 13.83
C GLU A 217 -24.37 14.59 12.94
N ASN A 218 -23.30 13.87 13.35
CA ASN A 218 -22.06 13.72 12.59
C ASN A 218 -22.08 12.55 11.59
N ALA A 219 -23.22 11.86 11.41
CA ALA A 219 -23.32 10.74 10.47
C ALA A 219 -23.08 11.15 9.02
N ILE A 220 -23.40 12.42 8.68
CA ILE A 220 -23.17 12.98 7.35
C ILE A 220 -21.83 13.70 7.32
N GLN A 221 -20.78 12.98 6.99
CA GLN A 221 -19.46 13.57 6.84
C GLN A 221 -19.36 14.35 5.52
N HIS A 222 -18.85 15.59 5.60
CA HIS A 222 -18.63 16.39 4.40
C HIS A 222 -17.58 15.71 3.50
N TRP A 223 -17.85 15.65 2.21
CA TRP A 223 -16.99 14.97 1.23
C TRP A 223 -15.57 15.54 1.10
N MET A 224 -15.32 16.76 1.60
CA MET A 224 -13.98 17.37 1.65
C MET A 224 -13.21 17.04 2.95
N ASN A 225 -13.82 16.32 3.89
CA ASN A 225 -13.10 15.89 5.10
C ASN A 225 -11.90 15.00 4.74
N ASP A 226 -10.97 14.86 5.66
CA ASP A 226 -9.85 13.95 5.49
C ASP A 226 -10.37 12.51 5.32
N LEU A 227 -10.02 11.90 4.19
CA LEU A 227 -10.32 10.51 3.85
C LEU A 227 -9.11 9.60 4.04
N SER A 228 -8.02 10.10 4.67
CA SER A 228 -6.88 9.23 4.99
C SER A 228 -7.39 8.03 5.78
N ASN A 229 -6.98 6.86 5.35
CA ASN A 229 -7.39 5.61 5.98
C ASN A 229 -7.02 5.70 7.47
N LYS A 230 -8.02 5.62 8.33
CA LYS A 230 -7.78 5.32 9.74
C LYS A 230 -6.99 4.01 9.77
N ASP A 231 -5.97 3.97 10.62
CA ASP A 231 -5.21 2.74 10.81
C ASP A 231 -6.20 1.57 10.98
N LYS A 232 -6.19 0.64 10.03
CA LYS A 232 -7.08 -0.54 10.00
C LYS A 232 -7.04 -1.33 11.31
N TYR A 233 -5.95 -1.20 12.03
CA TYR A 233 -5.67 -1.92 13.26
C TYR A 233 -5.72 -1.04 14.51
N ALA A 234 -6.18 0.22 14.40
CA ALA A 234 -6.24 1.15 15.53
C ALA A 234 -7.03 0.59 16.72
N ASP A 235 -8.12 -0.14 16.45
CA ASP A 235 -8.97 -0.74 17.49
C ASP A 235 -8.33 -1.96 18.18
N VAL A 236 -7.29 -2.54 17.58
CA VAL A 236 -6.59 -3.74 18.10
C VAL A 236 -5.25 -3.36 18.73
N LYS A 237 -4.67 -2.24 18.32
CA LYS A 237 -3.45 -1.70 18.92
C LYS A 237 -3.78 -1.09 20.28
N VAL A 238 -3.39 -1.78 21.34
CA VAL A 238 -3.50 -1.24 22.68
C VAL A 238 -2.21 -0.54 23.02
N ASP A 239 -2.30 0.77 23.31
CA ASP A 239 -1.15 1.53 23.78
C ASP A 239 -0.60 0.95 25.10
N MET A 240 0.73 0.85 25.20
CA MET A 240 1.44 0.30 26.36
C MET A 240 1.05 1.00 27.66
N ASP A 241 0.79 2.31 27.63
CA ASP A 241 0.34 3.07 28.80
C ASP A 241 -1.09 2.69 29.21
N THR A 242 -1.95 2.41 28.26
CA THR A 242 -3.31 1.91 28.53
C THR A 242 -3.30 0.51 29.11
N MET A 243 -2.41 -0.37 28.64
CA MET A 243 -2.20 -1.70 29.23
C MET A 243 -1.67 -1.61 30.66
N ARG A 244 -0.67 -0.76 30.90
CA ARG A 244 -0.09 -0.55 32.23
C ARG A 244 -1.15 -0.06 33.22
N ASN A 245 -1.96 0.91 32.83
CA ASN A 245 -3.05 1.44 33.66
C ASN A 245 -4.12 0.39 33.97
N LYS A 246 -4.45 -0.49 33.00
CA LYS A 246 -5.37 -1.62 33.23
C LYS A 246 -4.79 -2.63 34.21
N ILE A 247 -3.51 -2.99 34.09
CA ILE A 247 -2.84 -3.94 34.99
C ILE A 247 -2.77 -3.35 36.41
N GLU A 248 -2.45 -2.07 36.57
CA GLU A 248 -2.43 -1.40 37.86
C GLU A 248 -3.82 -1.27 38.51
N SER A 249 -4.89 -1.18 37.71
CA SER A 249 -6.27 -1.14 38.21
C SER A 249 -6.81 -2.50 38.64
N VAL A 250 -6.27 -3.62 38.12
CA VAL A 250 -6.66 -4.98 38.51
C VAL A 250 -5.92 -5.45 39.77
N ASN A 251 -4.80 -4.85 40.09
CA ASN A 251 -3.97 -5.18 41.26
C ASN A 251 -4.31 -4.31 42.49
N LYS A 252 -5.36 -3.51 42.44
CA LYS A 252 -5.95 -2.78 43.58
C LYS A 252 -7.29 -3.41 43.95
#